data_5be8beb293952e39fd18eb7ee952ebc1
#
_entry.id   5be8beb293952e39fd18eb7ee952ebc1
#
_cell.length_a   1.000
_cell.length_b   1.000
_cell.length_c   1.000
_cell.angle_alpha   90.00
_cell.angle_beta   90.00
_cell.angle_gamma   90.00
#
_symmetry.space_group_name_H-M   'P 1'
#
loop_
_entity.id
_entity.type
_entity.pdbx_description
1 polymer ?
#
loop_
_entity_poly.entity_id
_entity_poly.type
_entity_poly.pdbx_seq_one_letter_code
_entity_poly.pdbx_strand_id
1 'polypeptide(L)'
;MKKSSFDVSRRIFLGQSTKVSLAVGIGSSVLGSAFLSACAGEKSSEGKETGKILLSTGFEQMPLAYAFDALEPHIDAMTMEIHYTKHAAAYAKNMAEAASEEGVDVSRPLEEVLMNISQYSTKMRNNGGGHYNHELFWKTMSPNGGGQPGGDLAEAINGAFGSFEEFQKQFEDAAKGRFGSGWGWLVLDKNNLLKIGSTPNQDNPLMDVSDLQGIPLLGIDVWEHAYYLNYQNRRPDYVSAFWNVVNWAEVENRYETLMKG
;
A
#
# COMPACT_ATOMS: atom_id res chain seq x y z
N MET A 1 -2.20 50.58 20.79
CA MET A 1 -3.20 51.14 19.85
C MET A 1 -2.60 51.12 18.45
N LYS A 2 -3.14 50.30 17.57
CA LYS A 2 -3.43 50.43 16.13
C LYS A 2 -3.60 49.03 15.56
N LYS A 3 -4.88 48.70 15.29
CA LYS A 3 -5.27 47.53 14.51
C LYS A 3 -4.96 47.84 13.04
N SER A 4 -4.36 46.90 12.33
CA SER A 4 -4.28 46.88 10.88
C SER A 4 -5.12 45.72 10.35
N SER A 5 -6.21 46.07 9.66
CA SER A 5 -7.08 45.16 8.93
C SER A 5 -6.49 44.94 7.55
N PHE A 6 -6.31 43.70 7.16
CA PHE A 6 -6.08 43.32 5.76
C PHE A 6 -7.35 42.85 5.12
N ASP A 7 -7.80 43.63 4.16
CA ASP A 7 -8.96 43.37 3.29
C ASP A 7 -8.50 42.50 2.10
N VAL A 8 -9.15 41.33 1.91
CA VAL A 8 -8.83 40.44 0.77
C VAL A 8 -9.95 40.55 -0.24
N SER A 9 -9.66 41.27 -1.32
CA SER A 9 -10.51 41.49 -2.46
C SER A 9 -10.78 40.19 -3.24
N ARG A 10 -12.06 39.80 -3.33
CA ARG A 10 -12.56 38.72 -4.20
C ARG A 10 -12.60 39.19 -5.65
N ARG A 11 -11.86 38.56 -6.52
CA ARG A 11 -12.05 38.67 -7.97
C ARG A 11 -12.83 37.45 -8.48
N ILE A 12 -14.05 37.72 -8.93
CA ILE A 12 -14.92 36.79 -9.65
C ILE A 12 -14.47 36.81 -11.11
N PHE A 13 -14.16 35.64 -11.68
CA PHE A 13 -13.96 35.47 -13.11
C PHE A 13 -15.15 34.71 -13.69
N LEU A 14 -15.97 35.42 -14.46
CA LEU A 14 -17.03 34.85 -15.31
C LEU A 14 -16.41 34.50 -16.67
N GLY A 15 -16.35 33.21 -17.02
CA GLY A 15 -15.97 32.74 -18.35
C GLY A 15 -17.19 32.29 -19.15
N GLN A 16 -17.29 32.80 -20.35
CA GLN A 16 -18.42 32.69 -21.28
C GLN A 16 -18.56 31.31 -21.93
N SER A 17 -19.79 30.84 -21.99
CA SER A 17 -20.21 29.68 -22.79
C SER A 17 -20.34 30.04 -24.25
N THR A 18 -19.65 29.33 -25.15
CA THR A 18 -19.93 29.39 -26.58
C THR A 18 -20.69 28.13 -27.02
N LYS A 19 -21.91 28.33 -27.45
CA LYS A 19 -22.76 27.31 -28.12
C LYS A 19 -22.31 27.21 -29.58
N VAL A 20 -22.10 26.00 -30.08
CA VAL A 20 -22.01 25.74 -31.53
C VAL A 20 -23.16 24.85 -31.94
N SER A 21 -23.89 25.36 -32.95
CA SER A 21 -25.13 24.80 -33.46
C SER A 21 -24.92 23.68 -34.49
N LEU A 22 -25.90 22.78 -34.49
CA LEU A 22 -26.11 21.67 -35.39
C LEU A 22 -26.33 22.15 -36.85
N ALA A 23 -25.78 21.42 -37.81
CA ALA A 23 -26.27 21.43 -39.19
C ALA A 23 -26.57 19.98 -39.62
N VAL A 24 -27.86 19.79 -39.97
CA VAL A 24 -28.42 18.55 -40.52
C VAL A 24 -28.26 18.62 -42.03
N GLY A 25 -27.69 17.59 -42.64
CA GLY A 25 -27.67 17.38 -44.08
C GLY A 25 -28.19 15.99 -44.42
N ILE A 26 -29.36 15.92 -45.02
CA ILE A 26 -29.99 14.72 -45.54
C ILE A 26 -29.54 14.53 -47.00
N GLY A 27 -29.08 13.32 -47.34
CA GLY A 27 -28.81 12.94 -48.72
C GLY A 27 -28.77 11.44 -48.91
N SER A 28 -29.81 10.88 -49.49
CA SER A 28 -29.99 9.47 -49.84
C SER A 28 -29.32 9.11 -51.17
N SER A 29 -28.77 7.87 -51.27
CA SER A 29 -28.86 6.89 -52.39
C SER A 29 -27.79 5.80 -52.26
N VAL A 30 -28.17 4.67 -52.06
CA VAL A 30 -28.42 3.33 -52.61
C VAL A 30 -27.34 2.75 -53.53
N LEU A 31 -27.05 1.42 -53.29
CA LEU A 31 -26.42 0.34 -54.06
C LEU A 31 -24.88 0.28 -53.93
N GLY A 32 -24.33 -0.79 -53.37
CA GLY A 32 -24.35 -2.17 -53.70
C GLY A 32 -23.03 -2.83 -53.38
N SER A 33 -23.07 -3.96 -52.75
CA SER A 33 -22.19 -5.15 -52.92
C SER A 33 -20.88 -5.28 -52.19
N ALA A 34 -20.91 -6.31 -51.39
CA ALA A 34 -19.96 -7.43 -51.22
C ALA A 34 -18.74 -7.28 -50.26
N PHE A 35 -18.94 -7.87 -49.09
CA PHE A 35 -18.08 -8.83 -48.39
C PHE A 35 -16.53 -8.70 -48.50
N LEU A 36 -15.96 -8.43 -47.37
CA LEU A 36 -14.92 -9.33 -46.82
C LEU A 36 -14.81 -9.08 -45.33
N SER A 37 -15.25 -10.07 -44.57
CA SER A 37 -15.08 -10.18 -43.13
C SER A 37 -13.60 -10.39 -42.84
N ALA A 38 -12.94 -9.39 -42.28
CA ALA A 38 -11.67 -9.56 -41.60
C ALA A 38 -11.95 -9.49 -40.10
N CYS A 39 -12.06 -10.64 -39.48
CA CYS A 39 -11.99 -10.77 -38.03
C CYS A 39 -10.62 -10.30 -37.57
N ALA A 40 -10.52 -9.05 -37.19
CA ALA A 40 -9.45 -8.59 -36.31
C ALA A 40 -9.83 -9.04 -34.90
N GLY A 41 -9.22 -10.13 -34.45
CA GLY A 41 -9.34 -10.58 -33.08
C GLY A 41 -8.83 -9.48 -32.14
N GLU A 42 -9.72 -8.89 -31.39
CA GLU A 42 -9.36 -8.16 -30.19
C GLU A 42 -8.67 -9.14 -29.26
N LYS A 43 -7.36 -9.01 -29.11
CA LYS A 43 -6.64 -9.64 -28.02
C LYS A 43 -7.12 -8.96 -26.74
N SER A 44 -8.03 -9.62 -26.05
CA SER A 44 -8.45 -9.26 -24.70
C SER A 44 -7.21 -9.21 -23.80
N SER A 45 -7.06 -8.10 -23.10
CA SER A 45 -6.04 -7.81 -22.11
C SER A 45 -6.34 -8.53 -20.77
N GLU A 46 -6.77 -9.79 -20.83
CA GLU A 46 -7.18 -10.55 -19.62
C GLU A 46 -6.01 -11.01 -18.73
N GLY A 47 -4.75 -10.85 -19.17
CA GLY A 47 -3.58 -11.35 -18.42
C GLY A 47 -3.09 -10.46 -17.27
N LYS A 48 -3.56 -9.22 -17.15
CA LYS A 48 -3.05 -8.28 -16.12
C LYS A 48 -3.90 -8.18 -14.84
N GLU A 49 -5.11 -8.71 -14.84
CA GLU A 49 -6.00 -8.62 -13.67
C GLU A 49 -5.82 -9.74 -12.64
N THR A 50 -5.36 -10.92 -13.04
CA THR A 50 -5.29 -12.09 -12.16
C THR A 50 -4.23 -11.96 -11.05
N GLY A 51 -3.06 -11.39 -11.33
CA GLY A 51 -2.02 -11.15 -10.31
C GLY A 51 -2.43 -10.11 -9.26
N LYS A 52 -3.27 -9.17 -9.66
CA LYS A 52 -3.76 -8.09 -8.80
C LYS A 52 -4.77 -8.57 -7.75
N ILE A 53 -5.55 -9.60 -8.07
CA ILE A 53 -6.60 -10.15 -7.18
C ILE A 53 -5.99 -10.95 -6.02
N LEU A 54 -4.88 -11.65 -6.23
CA LEU A 54 -4.23 -12.49 -5.23
C LEU A 54 -3.59 -11.71 -4.06
N LEU A 55 -3.31 -10.43 -4.25
CA LEU A 55 -2.73 -9.56 -3.23
C LEU A 55 -3.74 -8.56 -2.66
N SER A 56 -5.03 -8.75 -2.90
CA SER A 56 -6.07 -7.81 -2.49
C SER A 56 -6.30 -7.83 -0.97
N THR A 57 -6.48 -6.63 -0.41
CA THR A 57 -6.89 -6.39 0.96
C THR A 57 -8.34 -5.92 0.97
N GLY A 58 -9.17 -6.57 1.80
CA GLY A 58 -10.56 -6.16 2.02
C GLY A 58 -10.67 -5.02 3.03
N PHE A 59 -11.91 -4.71 3.40
CA PHE A 59 -12.23 -3.65 4.36
C PHE A 59 -12.51 -4.18 5.78
N GLU A 60 -12.28 -5.47 6.00
CA GLU A 60 -12.44 -6.10 7.31
C GLU A 60 -11.10 -6.58 7.84
N GLN A 61 -10.90 -6.47 9.15
CA GLN A 61 -9.72 -7.00 9.80
C GLN A 61 -9.76 -8.53 9.75
N MET A 62 -8.73 -9.15 9.18
CA MET A 62 -8.63 -10.60 9.10
C MET A 62 -8.17 -11.20 10.44
N PRO A 63 -8.65 -12.40 10.82
CA PRO A 63 -8.15 -13.09 12.00
C PRO A 63 -6.64 -13.29 11.94
N LEU A 64 -5.95 -13.05 13.07
CA LEU A 64 -4.52 -13.32 13.19
C LEU A 64 -4.26 -14.83 13.05
N ALA A 65 -3.28 -15.21 12.24
CA ALA A 65 -2.98 -16.61 11.93
C ALA A 65 -2.21 -17.35 13.04
N TYR A 66 -1.79 -16.65 14.09
CA TYR A 66 -0.98 -17.17 15.20
C TYR A 66 -1.38 -16.51 16.53
N ALA A 67 -1.03 -17.16 17.65
CA ALA A 67 -1.32 -16.63 18.99
C ALA A 67 -0.49 -15.37 19.30
N PHE A 68 -0.93 -14.56 20.24
CA PHE A 68 -0.23 -13.31 20.57
C PHE A 68 1.18 -13.52 21.13
N ASP A 69 1.43 -14.63 21.80
CA ASP A 69 2.74 -15.01 22.36
C ASP A 69 3.65 -15.73 21.36
N ALA A 70 3.16 -16.00 20.15
CA ALA A 70 3.86 -16.85 19.19
C ALA A 70 5.15 -16.22 18.60
N LEU A 71 5.29 -14.90 18.70
CA LEU A 71 6.46 -14.17 18.20
C LEU A 71 7.49 -13.86 19.30
N GLU A 72 7.26 -14.34 20.55
CA GLU A 72 8.25 -14.21 21.60
C GLU A 72 9.54 -15.01 21.30
N PRO A 73 10.69 -14.53 21.73
CA PRO A 73 10.92 -13.34 22.57
C PRO A 73 11.10 -12.03 21.77
N HIS A 74 10.87 -12.04 20.47
CA HIS A 74 11.17 -10.94 19.55
C HIS A 74 10.10 -9.84 19.56
N ILE A 75 8.83 -10.19 19.69
CA ILE A 75 7.71 -9.29 19.92
C ILE A 75 6.88 -9.90 21.04
N ASP A 76 6.68 -9.18 22.13
CA ASP A 76 6.01 -9.70 23.32
C ASP A 76 4.48 -9.82 23.14
N ALA A 77 3.88 -10.75 23.87
CA ALA A 77 2.46 -11.07 23.79
C ALA A 77 1.57 -9.86 24.05
N MET A 78 1.92 -9.01 25.02
CA MET A 78 1.13 -7.82 25.37
C MET A 78 1.16 -6.80 24.24
N THR A 79 2.32 -6.58 23.62
CA THR A 79 2.43 -5.74 22.42
C THR A 79 1.54 -6.27 21.33
N MET A 80 1.60 -7.57 21.01
CA MET A 80 0.78 -8.19 19.95
C MET A 80 -0.72 -8.07 20.23
N GLU A 81 -1.14 -8.34 21.45
CA GLU A 81 -2.56 -8.24 21.83
C GLU A 81 -3.08 -6.81 21.67
N ILE A 82 -2.39 -5.82 22.23
CA ILE A 82 -2.80 -4.41 22.16
C ILE A 82 -2.73 -3.91 20.70
N HIS A 83 -1.67 -4.24 20.00
CA HIS A 83 -1.44 -3.80 18.63
C HIS A 83 -2.55 -4.31 17.70
N TYR A 84 -2.89 -5.61 17.78
CA TYR A 84 -3.94 -6.21 16.97
C TYR A 84 -5.34 -5.80 17.42
N THR A 85 -5.67 -5.93 18.73
CA THR A 85 -7.05 -5.76 19.21
C THR A 85 -7.47 -4.30 19.45
N LYS A 86 -6.52 -3.36 19.55
CA LYS A 86 -6.80 -1.95 19.80
C LYS A 86 -6.39 -1.08 18.61
N HIS A 87 -5.10 -1.07 18.21
CA HIS A 87 -4.62 -0.19 17.15
C HIS A 87 -5.16 -0.64 15.77
N ALA A 88 -4.89 -1.86 15.35
CA ALA A 88 -5.33 -2.37 14.04
C ALA A 88 -6.86 -2.43 13.94
N ALA A 89 -7.54 -2.89 15.00
CA ALA A 89 -8.99 -2.91 15.03
C ALA A 89 -9.63 -1.51 14.93
N ALA A 90 -9.00 -0.49 15.52
CA ALA A 90 -9.47 0.89 15.38
C ALA A 90 -9.29 1.41 13.95
N TYR A 91 -8.17 1.10 13.28
CA TYR A 91 -7.99 1.46 11.87
C TYR A 91 -9.05 0.81 10.97
N ALA A 92 -9.30 -0.50 11.11
CA ALA A 92 -10.32 -1.20 10.35
C ALA A 92 -11.72 -0.58 10.55
N LYS A 93 -12.10 -0.33 11.80
CA LYS A 93 -13.38 0.29 12.13
C LYS A 93 -13.52 1.68 11.51
N ASN A 94 -12.54 2.56 11.72
CA ASN A 94 -12.60 3.95 11.25
C ASN A 94 -12.51 4.03 9.72
N MET A 95 -11.80 3.11 9.07
CA MET A 95 -11.78 2.97 7.62
C MET A 95 -13.15 2.59 7.07
N ALA A 96 -13.83 1.60 7.68
CA ALA A 96 -15.17 1.21 7.26
C ALA A 96 -16.18 2.36 7.40
N GLU A 97 -16.07 3.17 8.46
CA GLU A 97 -16.85 4.40 8.62
C GLU A 97 -16.55 5.41 7.51
N ALA A 98 -15.26 5.67 7.21
CA ALA A 98 -14.87 6.58 6.14
C ALA A 98 -15.35 6.08 4.77
N ALA A 99 -15.24 4.77 4.49
CA ALA A 99 -15.73 4.17 3.26
C ALA A 99 -17.25 4.39 3.07
N SER A 100 -18.02 4.23 4.15
CA SER A 100 -19.48 4.50 4.12
C SER A 100 -19.79 5.99 3.91
N GLU A 101 -19.06 6.89 4.58
CA GLU A 101 -19.24 8.34 4.46
C GLU A 101 -18.92 8.86 3.06
N GLU A 102 -17.95 8.24 2.39
CA GLU A 102 -17.42 8.65 1.09
C GLU A 102 -17.99 7.84 -0.10
N GLY A 103 -18.88 6.87 0.18
CA GLY A 103 -19.54 6.07 -0.85
C GLY A 103 -18.59 5.13 -1.60
N VAL A 104 -17.56 4.61 -0.91
CA VAL A 104 -16.60 3.67 -1.48
C VAL A 104 -17.25 2.31 -1.71
N ASP A 105 -17.02 1.72 -2.86
CA ASP A 105 -17.42 0.35 -3.16
C ASP A 105 -16.48 -0.65 -2.47
N VAL A 106 -16.89 -1.13 -1.29
CA VAL A 106 -16.12 -2.08 -0.47
C VAL A 106 -16.04 -3.51 -1.04
N SER A 107 -16.71 -3.78 -2.16
CA SER A 107 -16.54 -5.05 -2.88
C SER A 107 -15.26 -5.09 -3.73
N ARG A 108 -14.63 -3.93 -3.93
CA ARG A 108 -13.35 -3.78 -4.64
C ARG A 108 -12.18 -3.78 -3.66
N PRO A 109 -10.95 -4.11 -4.12
CA PRO A 109 -9.77 -4.06 -3.27
C PRO A 109 -9.49 -2.67 -2.68
N LEU A 110 -9.07 -2.61 -1.41
CA LEU A 110 -8.67 -1.37 -0.73
C LEU A 110 -7.51 -0.67 -1.46
N GLU A 111 -6.66 -1.43 -2.12
CA GLU A 111 -5.54 -0.91 -2.92
C GLU A 111 -5.97 0.12 -3.96
N GLU A 112 -7.18 -0.01 -4.53
CA GLU A 112 -7.69 0.94 -5.50
C GLU A 112 -7.99 2.31 -4.88
N VAL A 113 -8.45 2.33 -3.63
CA VAL A 113 -8.63 3.56 -2.85
C VAL A 113 -7.26 4.17 -2.52
N LEU A 114 -6.32 3.34 -2.06
CA LEU A 114 -4.98 3.82 -1.67
C LEU A 114 -4.20 4.39 -2.85
N MET A 115 -4.30 3.79 -4.04
CA MET A 115 -3.66 4.31 -5.26
C MET A 115 -4.23 5.66 -5.73
N ASN A 116 -5.38 6.06 -5.23
CA ASN A 116 -6.04 7.32 -5.54
C ASN A 116 -6.34 8.13 -4.27
N ILE A 117 -5.52 7.97 -3.23
CA ILE A 117 -5.82 8.49 -1.88
C ILE A 117 -5.90 10.02 -1.83
N SER A 118 -5.29 10.72 -2.77
CA SER A 118 -5.41 12.17 -2.91
C SER A 118 -6.84 12.67 -3.15
N GLN A 119 -7.74 11.77 -3.60
CA GLN A 119 -9.16 12.07 -3.86
C GLN A 119 -10.06 11.83 -2.64
N TYR A 120 -9.52 11.27 -1.56
CA TYR A 120 -10.25 10.88 -0.35
C TYR A 120 -9.88 11.74 0.85
N SER A 121 -10.64 11.61 1.92
CA SER A 121 -10.42 12.36 3.15
C SER A 121 -9.14 11.95 3.88
N THR A 122 -8.67 12.82 4.77
CA THR A 122 -7.60 12.47 5.72
C THR A 122 -7.99 11.29 6.62
N LYS A 123 -9.30 11.13 6.92
CA LYS A 123 -9.82 9.97 7.69
C LYS A 123 -9.57 8.68 6.92
N MET A 124 -9.90 8.64 5.61
CA MET A 124 -9.63 7.49 4.74
C MET A 124 -8.13 7.24 4.60
N ARG A 125 -7.32 8.26 4.33
CA ARG A 125 -5.86 8.14 4.20
C ARG A 125 -5.23 7.48 5.43
N ASN A 126 -5.53 8.00 6.62
CA ASN A 126 -4.93 7.50 7.84
C ASN A 126 -5.43 6.11 8.21
N ASN A 127 -6.72 5.84 8.08
CA ASN A 127 -7.30 4.58 8.54
C ASN A 127 -7.25 3.49 7.47
N GLY A 128 -7.45 3.81 6.19
CA GLY A 128 -7.24 2.87 5.09
C GLY A 128 -5.77 2.47 4.97
N GLY A 129 -4.86 3.45 5.07
CA GLY A 129 -3.42 3.16 5.13
C GLY A 129 -3.06 2.30 6.33
N GLY A 130 -3.54 2.67 7.52
CA GLY A 130 -3.30 1.91 8.75
C GLY A 130 -3.81 0.48 8.67
N HIS A 131 -5.02 0.29 8.15
CA HIS A 131 -5.58 -1.05 7.96
C HIS A 131 -4.72 -1.89 7.01
N TYR A 132 -4.43 -1.38 5.80
CA TYR A 132 -3.59 -2.08 4.83
C TYR A 132 -2.22 -2.45 5.39
N ASN A 133 -1.55 -1.50 6.05
CA ASN A 133 -0.21 -1.70 6.60
C ASN A 133 -0.19 -2.83 7.62
N HIS A 134 -1.20 -2.88 8.51
CA HIS A 134 -1.28 -3.92 9.53
C HIS A 134 -1.66 -5.29 8.95
N GLU A 135 -2.58 -5.36 7.97
CA GLU A 135 -2.92 -6.62 7.31
C GLU A 135 -1.69 -7.23 6.60
N LEU A 136 -0.85 -6.41 5.98
CA LEU A 136 0.42 -6.85 5.41
C LEU A 136 1.40 -7.30 6.51
N PHE A 137 1.54 -6.52 7.58
CA PHE A 137 2.47 -6.77 8.67
C PHE A 137 2.23 -8.14 9.31
N TRP A 138 0.96 -8.46 9.61
CA TRP A 138 0.60 -9.75 10.18
C TRP A 138 0.95 -10.92 9.28
N LYS A 139 0.74 -10.82 7.97
CA LYS A 139 1.03 -11.87 6.99
C LYS A 139 2.53 -12.07 6.77
N THR A 140 3.31 -10.99 6.85
CA THR A 140 4.75 -11.02 6.64
C THR A 140 5.55 -11.34 7.91
N MET A 141 4.87 -11.72 9.00
CA MET A 141 5.47 -12.29 10.21
C MET A 141 5.01 -13.74 10.44
N SER A 142 5.84 -14.54 11.09
CA SER A 142 5.54 -15.95 11.40
C SER A 142 6.32 -16.41 12.63
N PRO A 143 5.71 -17.28 13.48
CA PRO A 143 6.42 -17.97 14.56
C PRO A 143 7.60 -18.83 14.07
N ASN A 144 7.54 -19.29 12.82
CA ASN A 144 8.59 -20.05 12.15
C ASN A 144 9.36 -19.18 11.14
N GLY A 145 9.39 -17.88 11.39
CA GLY A 145 10.06 -16.91 10.53
C GLY A 145 11.57 -16.87 10.72
N GLY A 146 12.18 -15.88 10.12
CA GLY A 146 13.62 -15.67 10.19
C GLY A 146 14.40 -16.30 9.04
N GLY A 147 15.74 -16.27 9.16
CA GLY A 147 16.61 -16.71 8.08
C GLY A 147 16.69 -15.72 6.92
N GLN A 148 16.77 -16.24 5.70
CA GLN A 148 16.90 -15.48 4.45
C GLN A 148 15.87 -15.98 3.43
N PRO A 149 15.48 -15.13 2.45
CA PRO A 149 14.66 -15.58 1.34
C PRO A 149 15.40 -16.57 0.45
N GLY A 150 14.67 -17.39 -0.30
CA GLY A 150 15.17 -18.28 -1.34
C GLY A 150 14.77 -17.81 -2.75
N GLY A 151 14.99 -18.70 -3.72
CA GLY A 151 14.49 -18.57 -5.08
C GLY A 151 14.73 -17.22 -5.75
N ASP A 152 13.77 -16.83 -6.57
CA ASP A 152 13.84 -15.61 -7.41
C ASP A 152 13.95 -14.33 -6.57
N LEU A 153 13.35 -14.31 -5.37
CA LEU A 153 13.46 -13.15 -4.48
C LEU A 153 14.88 -12.97 -3.97
N ALA A 154 15.56 -14.05 -3.57
CA ALA A 154 16.96 -13.97 -3.13
C ALA A 154 17.88 -13.45 -4.24
N GLU A 155 17.68 -13.91 -5.49
CA GLU A 155 18.44 -13.43 -6.65
C GLU A 155 18.15 -11.95 -6.92
N ALA A 156 16.91 -11.53 -6.84
CA ALA A 156 16.51 -10.13 -7.01
C ALA A 156 17.09 -9.21 -5.93
N ILE A 157 17.09 -9.65 -4.66
CA ILE A 157 17.70 -8.92 -3.54
C ILE A 157 19.22 -8.77 -3.75
N ASN A 158 19.91 -9.87 -4.08
CA ASN A 158 21.35 -9.83 -4.35
C ASN A 158 21.67 -8.93 -5.56
N GLY A 159 20.85 -8.99 -6.61
CA GLY A 159 21.01 -8.14 -7.79
C GLY A 159 20.78 -6.65 -7.51
N ALA A 160 19.81 -6.32 -6.65
CA ALA A 160 19.44 -4.93 -6.36
C ALA A 160 20.35 -4.28 -5.30
N PHE A 161 20.79 -5.05 -4.30
CA PHE A 161 21.49 -4.50 -3.13
C PHE A 161 22.92 -5.05 -2.95
N GLY A 162 23.33 -6.02 -3.76
CA GLY A 162 24.68 -6.62 -3.73
C GLY A 162 24.74 -7.87 -2.86
N SER A 163 24.11 -7.91 -1.70
CA SER A 163 23.97 -9.10 -0.83
C SER A 163 22.75 -8.96 0.07
N PHE A 164 22.37 -10.06 0.72
CA PHE A 164 21.31 -10.05 1.73
C PHE A 164 21.68 -9.18 2.95
N GLU A 165 22.93 -9.21 3.39
CA GLU A 165 23.43 -8.40 4.51
C GLU A 165 23.35 -6.91 4.19
N GLU A 166 23.69 -6.51 2.97
CA GLU A 166 23.59 -5.12 2.56
C GLU A 166 22.13 -4.69 2.41
N PHE A 167 21.25 -5.57 1.93
CA PHE A 167 19.80 -5.36 1.95
C PHE A 167 19.29 -5.15 3.38
N GLN A 168 19.64 -6.05 4.33
CA GLN A 168 19.23 -5.91 5.72
C GLN A 168 19.67 -4.57 6.29
N LYS A 169 20.93 -4.21 6.08
CA LYS A 169 21.49 -2.94 6.55
C LYS A 169 20.70 -1.73 5.99
N GLN A 170 20.43 -1.69 4.69
CA GLN A 170 19.68 -0.59 4.08
C GLN A 170 18.23 -0.52 4.57
N PHE A 171 17.57 -1.66 4.75
CA PHE A 171 16.23 -1.73 5.30
C PHE A 171 16.20 -1.24 6.76
N GLU A 172 17.12 -1.68 7.57
CA GLU A 172 17.29 -1.23 8.95
C GLU A 172 17.56 0.27 9.03
N ASP A 173 18.44 0.79 8.17
CA ASP A 173 18.76 2.23 8.12
C ASP A 173 17.52 3.06 7.77
N ALA A 174 16.68 2.59 6.83
CA ALA A 174 15.42 3.23 6.48
C ALA A 174 14.41 3.21 7.64
N ALA A 175 14.27 2.07 8.32
CA ALA A 175 13.37 1.90 9.46
C ALA A 175 13.82 2.71 10.70
N LYS A 176 15.10 2.62 11.05
CA LYS A 176 15.72 3.35 12.18
C LYS A 176 15.72 4.86 11.94
N GLY A 177 15.99 5.27 10.69
CA GLY A 177 16.08 6.66 10.27
C GLY A 177 14.72 7.36 10.14
N ARG A 178 13.59 6.64 10.16
CA ARG A 178 12.27 7.25 10.13
C ARG A 178 12.05 8.13 11.37
N PHE A 179 12.02 9.44 11.15
CA PHE A 179 11.73 10.39 12.23
C PHE A 179 10.26 10.31 12.64
N GLY A 180 9.99 10.12 13.93
CA GLY A 180 8.64 9.95 14.46
C GLY A 180 8.03 8.59 14.12
N SER A 181 6.72 8.56 13.97
CA SER A 181 5.94 7.37 13.61
C SER A 181 5.98 7.11 12.10
N GLY A 182 5.92 5.87 11.72
CA GLY A 182 5.86 5.46 10.31
C GLY A 182 6.25 4.01 10.11
N TRP A 183 6.66 3.70 8.87
CA TRP A 183 6.95 2.34 8.41
C TRP A 183 8.23 2.30 7.58
N GLY A 184 8.98 1.20 7.71
CA GLY A 184 10.06 0.83 6.78
C GLY A 184 9.56 -0.20 5.78
N TRP A 185 10.02 -0.12 4.51
CA TRP A 185 9.47 -0.92 3.42
C TRP A 185 10.53 -1.52 2.50
N LEU A 186 10.27 -2.75 2.04
CA LEU A 186 10.75 -3.29 0.78
C LEU A 186 9.59 -3.26 -0.22
N VAL A 187 9.81 -2.67 -1.39
CA VAL A 187 8.78 -2.54 -2.43
C VAL A 187 9.27 -3.01 -3.79
N LEU A 188 8.33 -3.45 -4.62
CA LEU A 188 8.55 -3.64 -6.06
C LEU A 188 7.98 -2.42 -6.80
N ASP A 189 8.85 -1.67 -7.49
CA ASP A 189 8.40 -0.48 -8.23
C ASP A 189 7.75 -0.85 -9.58
N LYS A 190 7.23 0.15 -10.28
CA LYS A 190 6.56 -0.02 -11.58
C LYS A 190 7.47 -0.56 -12.69
N ASN A 191 8.78 -0.58 -12.50
CA ASN A 191 9.77 -1.12 -13.44
C ASN A 191 10.25 -2.51 -13.00
N ASN A 192 9.58 -3.13 -12.04
CA ASN A 192 9.95 -4.40 -11.41
C ASN A 192 11.33 -4.35 -10.71
N LEU A 193 11.69 -3.20 -10.16
CA LEU A 193 12.91 -3.03 -9.38
C LEU A 193 12.58 -2.99 -7.88
N LEU A 194 13.37 -3.72 -7.10
CA LEU A 194 13.28 -3.68 -5.66
C LEU A 194 13.85 -2.35 -5.12
N LYS A 195 13.11 -1.73 -4.20
CA LYS A 195 13.51 -0.49 -3.51
C LYS A 195 13.24 -0.58 -2.02
N ILE A 196 14.06 0.12 -1.26
CA ILE A 196 13.90 0.32 0.18
C ILE A 196 13.62 1.78 0.45
N GLY A 197 12.76 2.03 1.46
CA GLY A 197 12.51 3.36 1.96
C GLY A 197 11.58 3.35 3.17
N SER A 198 11.10 4.52 3.56
CA SER A 198 10.19 4.66 4.69
C SER A 198 9.13 5.71 4.41
N THR A 199 7.96 5.55 5.03
CA THR A 199 6.83 6.49 4.93
C THR A 199 6.43 6.99 6.31
N PRO A 200 5.91 8.23 6.43
CA PRO A 200 5.44 8.77 7.71
C PRO A 200 4.05 8.24 8.06
N ASN A 201 3.75 8.22 9.34
CA ASN A 201 2.43 7.90 9.89
C ASN A 201 1.89 6.56 9.33
N GLN A 202 0.69 6.58 8.72
CA GLN A 202 0.09 5.41 8.08
C GLN A 202 0.13 5.48 6.55
N ASP A 203 0.89 6.42 5.99
CA ASP A 203 1.15 6.42 4.55
C ASP A 203 1.90 5.14 4.14
N ASN A 204 1.65 4.69 2.92
CA ASN A 204 2.32 3.53 2.36
C ASN A 204 2.69 3.73 0.88
N PRO A 205 3.52 2.85 0.32
CA PRO A 205 4.03 2.99 -1.05
C PRO A 205 2.98 2.85 -2.17
N LEU A 206 1.76 2.40 -1.89
CA LEU A 206 0.67 2.38 -2.88
C LEU A 206 0.10 3.77 -3.13
N MET A 207 0.18 4.66 -2.14
CA MET A 207 -0.47 5.96 -2.18
C MET A 207 0.14 6.87 -3.23
N ASP A 208 -0.72 7.51 -4.04
CA ASP A 208 -0.32 8.51 -5.04
C ASP A 208 0.35 9.77 -4.46
N VAL A 209 0.22 9.97 -3.16
CA VAL A 209 0.86 11.04 -2.37
C VAL A 209 2.18 10.63 -1.71
N SER A 210 2.62 9.38 -1.88
CA SER A 210 3.85 8.86 -1.26
C SER A 210 5.08 9.17 -2.13
N ASP A 211 6.18 9.60 -1.50
CA ASP A 211 7.47 9.76 -2.18
C ASP A 211 8.10 8.41 -2.56
N LEU A 212 7.85 7.37 -1.77
CA LEU A 212 8.22 5.99 -2.10
C LEU A 212 7.04 5.30 -2.75
N GLN A 213 7.12 4.99 -4.02
CA GLN A 213 6.05 4.32 -4.76
C GLN A 213 6.43 2.92 -5.21
N GLY A 214 5.48 2.00 -5.06
CA GLY A 214 5.60 0.61 -5.47
C GLY A 214 4.62 -0.28 -4.70
N ILE A 215 4.63 -1.57 -5.02
CA ILE A 215 3.81 -2.54 -4.29
C ILE A 215 4.62 -3.05 -3.10
N PRO A 216 4.13 -2.91 -1.86
CA PRO A 216 4.84 -3.39 -0.68
C PRO A 216 4.97 -4.92 -0.68
N LEU A 217 6.21 -5.39 -0.48
CA LEU A 217 6.53 -6.81 -0.28
C LEU A 217 6.70 -7.14 1.20
N LEU A 218 7.41 -6.27 1.92
CA LEU A 218 7.68 -6.39 3.36
C LEU A 218 7.55 -5.01 3.99
N GLY A 219 6.94 -4.94 5.17
CA GLY A 219 6.84 -3.73 5.98
C GLY A 219 7.20 -3.98 7.43
N ILE A 220 7.82 -2.99 8.09
CA ILE A 220 8.01 -2.97 9.55
C ILE A 220 7.37 -1.71 10.12
N ASP A 221 6.53 -1.91 11.12
CA ASP A 221 5.95 -0.82 11.90
C ASP A 221 6.99 -0.23 12.86
N VAL A 222 7.28 1.07 12.74
CA VAL A 222 8.15 1.80 13.66
C VAL A 222 7.42 2.88 14.46
N TRP A 223 6.09 2.81 14.52
CA TRP A 223 5.32 3.49 15.56
C TRP A 223 5.75 2.93 16.92
N GLU A 224 5.79 3.76 17.95
CA GLU A 224 6.23 3.34 19.28
C GLU A 224 5.35 2.23 19.87
N HIS A 225 4.05 2.20 19.54
CA HIS A 225 3.14 1.15 20.01
C HIS A 225 3.54 -0.26 19.54
N ALA A 226 4.33 -0.39 18.46
CA ALA A 226 4.75 -1.67 17.94
C ALA A 226 5.89 -2.31 18.74
N TYR A 227 6.60 -1.53 19.59
CA TYR A 227 7.81 -2.04 20.26
C TYR A 227 8.06 -1.52 21.67
N TYR A 228 7.35 -0.47 22.12
CA TYR A 228 7.75 0.26 23.33
C TYR A 228 7.68 -0.58 24.60
N LEU A 229 6.74 -1.51 24.73
CA LEU A 229 6.60 -2.34 25.94
C LEU A 229 7.83 -3.23 26.17
N ASN A 230 8.42 -3.76 25.12
CA ASN A 230 9.60 -4.63 25.23
C ASN A 230 10.93 -3.87 25.06
N TYR A 231 10.97 -2.90 24.16
CA TYR A 231 12.21 -2.23 23.75
C TYR A 231 12.34 -0.79 24.24
N GLN A 232 11.28 -0.15 24.73
CA GLN A 232 11.22 1.25 25.12
C GLN A 232 11.79 2.15 24.00
N ASN A 233 12.78 2.97 24.29
CA ASN A 233 13.42 3.86 23.31
C ASN A 233 14.43 3.15 22.38
N ARG A 234 14.61 1.84 22.54
CA ARG A 234 15.61 1.09 21.75
C ARG A 234 15.02 0.56 20.44
N ARG A 235 14.50 1.46 19.59
CA ARG A 235 14.01 1.10 18.24
C ARG A 235 15.03 0.27 17.45
N PRO A 236 16.36 0.55 17.49
CA PRO A 236 17.34 -0.29 16.78
C PRO A 236 17.31 -1.76 17.18
N ASP A 237 17.10 -2.08 18.46
CA ASP A 237 17.04 -3.45 18.95
C ASP A 237 15.79 -4.18 18.42
N TYR A 238 14.62 -3.49 18.42
CA TYR A 238 13.40 -4.01 17.82
C TYR A 238 13.56 -4.28 16.32
N VAL A 239 14.13 -3.33 15.57
CA VAL A 239 14.35 -3.50 14.12
C VAL A 239 15.27 -4.68 13.85
N SER A 240 16.30 -4.89 14.66
CA SER A 240 17.18 -6.06 14.55
C SER A 240 16.49 -7.36 14.96
N ALA A 241 15.62 -7.34 15.97
CA ALA A 241 14.86 -8.51 16.39
C ALA A 241 13.81 -8.95 15.37
N PHE A 242 13.25 -8.00 14.59
CA PHE A 242 12.25 -8.25 13.57
C PHE A 242 12.65 -9.32 12.55
N TRP A 243 13.95 -9.39 12.20
CA TRP A 243 14.44 -10.38 11.23
C TRP A 243 14.21 -11.83 11.65
N ASN A 244 14.04 -12.11 12.95
CA ASN A 244 13.77 -13.45 13.46
C ASN A 244 12.33 -13.90 13.24
N VAL A 245 11.43 -13.00 12.90
CA VAL A 245 10.01 -13.30 12.71
C VAL A 245 9.52 -13.06 11.27
N VAL A 246 10.38 -12.61 10.36
CA VAL A 246 9.99 -12.37 8.96
C VAL A 246 9.56 -13.68 8.30
N ASN A 247 8.36 -13.68 7.74
CA ASN A 247 7.80 -14.78 6.96
C ASN A 247 8.26 -14.67 5.50
N TRP A 248 9.47 -15.15 5.22
CA TRP A 248 10.04 -15.08 3.88
C TRP A 248 9.20 -15.81 2.84
N ALA A 249 8.51 -16.91 3.21
CA ALA A 249 7.64 -17.62 2.29
C ALA A 249 6.50 -16.73 1.77
N GLU A 250 5.91 -15.87 2.62
CA GLU A 250 4.90 -14.91 2.19
C GLU A 250 5.51 -13.80 1.33
N VAL A 251 6.68 -13.27 1.71
CA VAL A 251 7.36 -12.23 0.92
C VAL A 251 7.74 -12.73 -0.46
N GLU A 252 8.24 -13.97 -0.57
CA GLU A 252 8.52 -14.66 -1.83
C GLU A 252 7.26 -14.84 -2.68
N ASN A 253 6.18 -15.37 -2.08
CA ASN A 253 4.91 -15.57 -2.75
C ASN A 253 4.37 -14.25 -3.33
N ARG A 254 4.46 -13.15 -2.60
CA ARG A 254 4.08 -11.82 -3.06
C ARG A 254 4.93 -11.36 -4.25
N TYR A 255 6.25 -11.51 -4.14
CA TYR A 255 7.18 -11.16 -5.21
C TYR A 255 6.89 -11.95 -6.49
N GLU A 256 6.81 -13.29 -6.38
CA GLU A 256 6.54 -14.16 -7.52
C GLU A 256 5.19 -13.88 -8.17
N THR A 257 4.14 -13.62 -7.37
CA THR A 257 2.80 -13.29 -7.88
C THR A 257 2.84 -12.03 -8.73
N LEU A 258 3.58 -11.01 -8.30
CA LEU A 258 3.72 -9.76 -9.03
C LEU A 258 4.58 -9.90 -10.30
N MET A 259 5.58 -10.79 -10.29
CA MET A 259 6.44 -11.02 -11.45
C MET A 259 5.79 -11.87 -12.53
N LYS A 260 4.81 -12.70 -12.17
CA LYS A 260 4.06 -13.58 -13.11
C LYS A 260 2.83 -12.89 -13.72
N GLY A 261 2.30 -11.84 -13.12
CA GLY A 261 1.13 -11.06 -13.60
C GLY A 261 1.50 -9.87 -14.43
#